data_a6b295919618fb63aeaeaa8cf92bb607
#
_entry.id   a6b295919618fb63aeaeaa8cf92bb607
#
_cell.length_a   1.000
_cell.length_b   1.000
_cell.length_c   1.000
_cell.angle_alpha   90.00
_cell.angle_beta   90.00
_cell.angle_gamma   90.00
#
_symmetry.space_group_name_H-M   'P 1'
#
loop_
_entity.id
_entity.type
_entity.pdbx_description
1 polymer ?
#
loop_
_entity_poly.entity_id
_entity_poly.type
_entity_poly.pdbx_seq_one_letter_code
_entity_poly.pdbx_strand_id
1 'polypeptide(L)'
;MRSSAASDVYKRQIWVPLTTQAAQDKNIIASYFSNIAQGYENYGFVYGFSSSVVDRGMSKPDAYSKKKIESIEDSVKVADTSRSKEDMPNIVVVLLESFVDPTDINFLKTSSDPIPNFHELEANYSTGHMTVPVVGAGTANTEFEVLTGMGLQFFGTGEYPYKTILKETDCESIASDLSKLGYGCLLY
;
A
#
# COMPACT_ATOMS: atom_id res chain seq x y z
N MET A 1 22.07 38.55 -14.88
CA MET A 1 22.14 37.10 -15.11
C MET A 1 21.50 36.26 -13.99
N ARG A 2 20.36 36.68 -13.46
CA ARG A 2 19.63 35.87 -12.42
C ARG A 2 18.28 35.32 -12.89
N SER A 3 17.95 35.47 -14.17
CA SER A 3 16.61 35.09 -14.71
C SER A 3 16.57 33.70 -15.35
N SER A 4 17.71 33.08 -15.69
CA SER A 4 17.72 31.80 -16.38
C SER A 4 17.49 30.61 -15.43
N ALA A 5 18.10 30.62 -14.24
CA ALA A 5 17.97 29.50 -13.31
C ALA A 5 16.55 29.29 -12.77
N ALA A 6 15.85 30.37 -12.44
CA ALA A 6 14.44 30.29 -12.02
C ALA A 6 13.52 29.82 -13.14
N SER A 7 13.73 30.31 -14.38
CA SER A 7 13.01 29.87 -15.57
C SER A 7 13.24 28.38 -15.89
N ASP A 8 14.45 27.87 -15.68
CA ASP A 8 14.78 26.47 -15.92
C ASP A 8 14.20 25.54 -14.83
N VAL A 9 14.16 25.98 -13.60
CA VAL A 9 13.46 25.27 -12.51
C VAL A 9 11.96 25.20 -12.79
N TYR A 10 11.32 26.32 -13.19
CA TYR A 10 9.89 26.34 -13.57
C TYR A 10 9.58 25.46 -14.78
N LYS A 11 10.43 25.45 -15.79
CA LYS A 11 10.28 24.58 -16.96
C LYS A 11 10.38 23.10 -16.56
N ARG A 12 11.34 22.74 -15.71
CA ARG A 12 11.48 21.36 -15.22
C ARG A 12 10.27 20.91 -14.40
N GLN A 13 9.69 21.77 -13.59
CA GLN A 13 8.48 21.47 -12.80
C GLN A 13 7.23 21.22 -13.65
N ILE A 14 7.17 21.76 -14.86
CA ILE A 14 6.02 21.59 -15.78
C ILE A 14 6.27 20.44 -16.77
N TRP A 15 7.47 20.36 -17.33
CA TRP A 15 7.76 19.39 -18.39
C TRP A 15 7.96 17.96 -17.90
N VAL A 16 8.58 17.76 -16.75
CA VAL A 16 8.80 16.42 -16.21
C VAL A 16 7.49 15.70 -15.87
N PRO A 17 6.53 16.31 -15.15
CA PRO A 17 5.23 15.69 -14.91
C PRO A 17 4.45 15.39 -16.19
N LEU A 18 4.42 16.32 -17.15
CA LEU A 18 3.72 16.15 -18.43
C LEU A 18 4.29 15.02 -19.28
N THR A 19 5.62 14.91 -19.35
CA THR A 19 6.27 13.84 -20.12
C THR A 19 6.15 12.49 -19.41
N THR A 20 6.19 12.47 -18.08
CA THR A 20 5.97 11.29 -17.28
C THR A 20 4.53 10.79 -17.42
N GLN A 21 3.55 11.68 -17.30
CA GLN A 21 2.14 11.34 -17.50
C GLN A 21 1.90 10.78 -18.90
N ALA A 22 2.39 11.45 -19.94
CA ALA A 22 2.25 10.97 -21.31
C ALA A 22 2.93 9.62 -21.57
N ALA A 23 4.00 9.31 -20.84
CA ALA A 23 4.67 8.01 -20.91
C ALA A 23 3.90 6.93 -20.15
N GLN A 24 3.28 7.27 -19.04
CA GLN A 24 2.40 6.39 -18.28
C GLN A 24 1.13 6.06 -19.06
N ASP A 25 0.49 7.06 -19.67
CA ASP A 25 -0.71 6.89 -20.49
C ASP A 25 -0.47 5.97 -21.70
N LYS A 26 0.77 5.94 -22.19
CA LYS A 26 1.20 5.04 -23.28
C LYS A 26 1.75 3.70 -22.80
N ASN A 27 1.67 3.41 -21.51
CA ASN A 27 2.24 2.21 -20.87
C ASN A 27 3.76 2.01 -21.14
N ILE A 28 4.50 3.09 -21.41
CA ILE A 28 5.95 3.06 -21.58
C ILE A 28 6.62 2.96 -20.20
N ILE A 29 5.99 3.55 -19.19
CA ILE A 29 6.45 3.58 -17.80
C ILE A 29 5.30 3.12 -16.92
N ALA A 30 5.59 2.32 -15.89
CA ALA A 30 4.60 1.94 -14.90
C ALA A 30 4.08 3.18 -14.16
N SER A 31 2.76 3.21 -13.89
CA SER A 31 2.14 4.28 -13.11
C SER A 31 2.56 4.26 -11.64
N TYR A 32 2.97 3.11 -11.16
CA TYR A 32 3.42 2.89 -9.79
C TYR A 32 4.47 1.77 -9.74
N PHE A 33 5.46 1.91 -8.90
CA PHE A 33 6.37 0.84 -8.47
C PHE A 33 6.79 1.06 -7.00
N SER A 34 6.65 0.01 -6.22
CA SER A 34 6.87 0.06 -4.76
C SER A 34 8.35 0.14 -4.38
N ASN A 35 9.22 -0.40 -5.23
CA ASN A 35 10.66 -0.41 -5.00
C ASN A 35 11.35 0.56 -5.94
N ILE A 36 11.86 1.66 -5.38
CA ILE A 36 12.55 2.69 -6.16
C ILE A 36 13.81 2.16 -6.86
N ALA A 37 14.51 1.18 -6.27
CA ALA A 37 15.69 0.56 -6.90
C ALA A 37 15.30 -0.13 -8.21
N GLN A 38 14.16 -0.83 -8.22
CA GLN A 38 13.62 -1.43 -9.43
C GLN A 38 13.24 -0.38 -10.49
N GLY A 39 12.73 0.78 -10.06
CA GLY A 39 12.47 1.91 -10.94
C GLY A 39 13.77 2.43 -11.60
N TYR A 40 14.86 2.52 -10.86
CA TYR A 40 16.18 2.88 -11.41
C TYR A 40 16.70 1.82 -12.39
N GLU A 41 16.53 0.55 -12.08
CA GLU A 41 16.98 -0.57 -12.90
C GLU A 41 16.22 -0.64 -14.23
N ASN A 42 14.90 -0.53 -14.19
CA ASN A 42 14.03 -0.68 -15.36
C ASN A 42 13.99 0.58 -16.24
N TYR A 43 14.06 1.77 -15.65
CA TYR A 43 13.83 3.05 -16.36
C TYR A 43 15.02 4.00 -16.32
N GLY A 44 16.09 3.61 -15.66
CA GLY A 44 17.33 4.36 -15.58
C GLY A 44 17.32 5.50 -14.55
N PHE A 45 18.51 6.05 -14.31
CA PHE A 45 18.75 7.07 -13.27
C PHE A 45 17.87 8.32 -13.43
N VAL A 46 17.78 8.85 -14.63
CA VAL A 46 17.07 10.12 -14.88
C VAL A 46 15.62 10.01 -14.49
N TYR A 47 14.96 8.93 -14.85
CA TYR A 47 13.56 8.69 -14.49
C TYR A 47 13.40 8.42 -13.00
N GLY A 48 14.16 7.47 -12.45
CA GLY A 48 14.06 7.11 -11.03
C GLY A 48 14.29 8.32 -10.12
N PHE A 49 15.30 9.13 -10.41
CA PHE A 49 15.58 10.36 -9.65
C PHE A 49 14.45 11.39 -9.82
N SER A 50 14.00 11.63 -11.04
CA SER A 50 12.91 12.58 -11.29
C SER A 50 11.61 12.15 -10.59
N SER A 51 11.28 10.88 -10.67
CA SER A 51 10.10 10.31 -10.01
C SER A 51 10.19 10.46 -8.50
N SER A 52 11.31 10.14 -7.88
CA SER A 52 11.49 10.26 -6.42
C SER A 52 11.39 11.70 -5.89
N VAL A 53 11.67 12.69 -6.73
CA VAL A 53 11.59 14.11 -6.35
C VAL A 53 10.21 14.72 -6.63
N VAL A 54 9.56 14.29 -7.71
CA VAL A 54 8.33 14.91 -8.21
C VAL A 54 7.09 14.16 -7.73
N ASP A 55 7.15 12.83 -7.69
CA ASP A 55 6.03 12.00 -7.27
C ASP A 55 5.90 12.00 -5.75
N ARG A 56 4.95 12.78 -5.26
CA ARG A 56 4.60 12.89 -3.85
C ARG A 56 3.30 12.18 -3.50
N GLY A 57 2.85 11.32 -4.42
CA GLY A 57 1.57 10.66 -4.28
C GLY A 57 0.39 11.57 -4.63
N MET A 58 -0.79 11.19 -4.14
CA MET A 58 -2.02 11.90 -4.42
C MET A 58 -2.04 13.31 -3.81
N SER A 59 -2.32 14.30 -4.61
CA SER A 59 -2.53 15.66 -4.14
C SER A 59 -3.92 15.83 -3.53
N LYS A 60 -4.04 16.78 -2.59
CA LYS A 60 -5.32 17.12 -1.99
C LYS A 60 -6.30 17.58 -3.06
N PRO A 61 -7.48 16.95 -3.19
CA PRO A 61 -8.50 17.37 -4.16
C PRO A 61 -8.98 18.80 -3.89
N ASP A 62 -9.29 19.56 -4.95
CA ASP A 62 -9.77 20.94 -4.83
C ASP A 62 -11.08 21.06 -4.02
N ALA A 63 -11.94 20.05 -4.13
CA ALA A 63 -13.21 19.97 -3.40
C ALA A 63 -13.07 19.42 -1.95
N TYR A 64 -11.85 19.20 -1.46
CA TYR A 64 -11.64 18.66 -0.13
C TYR A 64 -12.07 19.65 0.94
N SER A 65 -13.08 19.27 1.71
CA SER A 65 -13.61 20.08 2.81
C SER A 65 -14.22 19.17 3.87
N LYS A 66 -14.30 19.67 5.11
CA LYS A 66 -14.94 18.95 6.22
C LYS A 66 -16.36 18.53 5.85
N LYS A 67 -17.15 19.43 5.27
CA LYS A 67 -18.52 19.16 4.81
C LYS A 67 -18.60 18.01 3.80
N LYS A 68 -17.59 17.90 2.91
CA LYS A 68 -17.55 16.81 1.92
C LYS A 68 -17.24 15.48 2.60
N ILE A 69 -16.34 15.45 3.57
CA ILE A 69 -16.03 14.25 4.35
C ILE A 69 -17.26 13.80 5.15
N GLU A 70 -17.91 14.71 5.88
CA GLU A 70 -19.15 14.42 6.62
C GLU A 70 -20.23 13.86 5.69
N SER A 71 -20.38 14.42 4.47
CA SER A 71 -21.35 13.87 3.50
C SER A 71 -21.02 12.47 2.99
N ILE A 72 -19.74 12.08 2.96
CA ILE A 72 -19.30 10.73 2.61
C ILE A 72 -19.60 9.80 3.79
N GLU A 73 -19.27 10.19 5.01
CA GLU A 73 -19.54 9.45 6.23
C GLU A 73 -21.02 9.15 6.37
N ASP A 74 -21.88 10.15 6.20
CA ASP A 74 -23.35 10.00 6.21
C ASP A 74 -23.86 9.04 5.10
N SER A 75 -23.15 8.93 4.00
CA SER A 75 -23.52 8.04 2.89
C SER A 75 -23.11 6.58 3.11
N VAL A 76 -22.18 6.33 4.03
CA VAL A 76 -21.72 4.99 4.37
C VAL A 76 -22.69 4.35 5.33
N LYS A 77 -23.44 3.34 4.85
CA LYS A 77 -24.30 2.54 5.73
C LYS A 77 -23.43 1.64 6.58
N VAL A 78 -23.22 2.03 7.81
CA VAL A 78 -22.60 1.15 8.81
C VAL A 78 -23.62 0.11 9.19
N ALA A 79 -23.32 -1.17 8.99
CA ALA A 79 -24.15 -2.25 9.51
C ALA A 79 -24.13 -2.16 11.04
N ASP A 80 -25.32 -2.15 11.67
CA ASP A 80 -25.41 -2.23 13.12
C ASP A 80 -24.95 -3.63 13.56
N THR A 81 -23.73 -3.68 14.08
CA THR A 81 -23.08 -4.91 14.58
C THR A 81 -23.02 -4.89 16.10
N SER A 82 -24.10 -4.56 16.78
CA SER A 82 -24.21 -4.66 18.24
C SER A 82 -24.09 -6.14 18.66
N ARG A 83 -22.85 -6.62 18.85
CA ARG A 83 -22.58 -7.91 19.49
C ARG A 83 -22.33 -7.68 20.98
N SER A 84 -22.79 -8.64 21.80
CA SER A 84 -22.43 -8.64 23.23
C SER A 84 -20.93 -8.93 23.37
N LYS A 85 -20.29 -8.37 24.40
CA LYS A 85 -18.85 -8.65 24.67
C LYS A 85 -18.57 -10.15 24.87
N GLU A 86 -19.56 -10.89 25.30
CA GLU A 86 -19.45 -12.34 25.55
C GLU A 86 -19.35 -13.14 24.25
N ASP A 87 -19.81 -12.58 23.13
CA ASP A 87 -19.78 -13.23 21.81
C ASP A 87 -18.61 -12.78 20.93
N MET A 88 -17.64 -12.03 21.48
CA MET A 88 -16.52 -11.51 20.74
C MET A 88 -15.38 -12.53 20.68
N PRO A 89 -15.04 -13.08 19.49
CA PRO A 89 -13.95 -14.04 19.37
C PRO A 89 -12.58 -13.37 19.50
N ASN A 90 -11.58 -14.14 19.90
CA ASN A 90 -10.20 -13.71 19.75
C ASN A 90 -9.83 -13.65 18.26
N ILE A 91 -9.14 -12.58 17.87
CA ILE A 91 -8.69 -12.36 16.49
C ILE A 91 -7.18 -12.48 16.48
N VAL A 92 -6.66 -13.42 15.68
CA VAL A 92 -5.23 -13.63 15.49
C VAL A 92 -4.90 -13.37 14.03
N VAL A 93 -4.08 -12.36 13.77
CA VAL A 93 -3.58 -12.04 12.44
C VAL A 93 -2.13 -12.48 12.36
N VAL A 94 -1.80 -13.34 11.42
CA VAL A 94 -0.44 -13.85 11.23
C VAL A 94 0.04 -13.43 9.84
N LEU A 95 1.04 -12.55 9.80
CA LEU A 95 1.74 -12.19 8.57
C LEU A 95 2.93 -13.13 8.39
N LEU A 96 2.82 -14.05 7.44
CA LEU A 96 3.88 -14.99 7.11
C LEU A 96 4.81 -14.36 6.06
N GLU A 97 5.80 -13.62 6.55
CA GLU A 97 6.80 -12.97 5.71
C GLU A 97 7.59 -14.01 4.91
N SER A 98 7.77 -13.76 3.61
CA SER A 98 8.51 -14.66 2.70
C SER A 98 7.95 -16.09 2.59
N PHE A 99 6.74 -16.33 3.08
CA PHE A 99 6.08 -17.61 2.86
C PHE A 99 5.68 -17.75 1.39
N VAL A 100 6.04 -18.87 0.81
CA VAL A 100 5.71 -19.24 -0.58
C VAL A 100 5.28 -20.69 -0.58
N ASP A 101 4.21 -20.99 -1.28
CA ASP A 101 3.85 -22.38 -1.52
C ASP A 101 4.84 -23.00 -2.51
N PRO A 102 5.60 -24.03 -2.10
CA PRO A 102 6.54 -24.69 -3.00
C PRO A 102 5.85 -25.39 -4.18
N THR A 103 4.57 -25.71 -4.09
CA THR A 103 3.81 -26.37 -5.16
C THR A 103 3.47 -25.43 -6.31
N ASP A 104 3.46 -24.12 -6.06
CA ASP A 104 3.26 -23.09 -7.09
C ASP A 104 4.52 -22.82 -7.92
N ILE A 105 5.66 -23.37 -7.51
CA ILE A 105 6.94 -23.16 -8.19
C ILE A 105 7.11 -24.18 -9.33
N ASN A 106 6.92 -23.75 -10.57
CA ASN A 106 6.87 -24.60 -11.76
C ASN A 106 8.05 -25.57 -11.96
N PHE A 107 9.25 -25.21 -11.50
CA PHE A 107 10.46 -26.03 -11.65
C PHE A 107 10.73 -26.93 -10.44
N LEU A 108 10.00 -26.76 -9.34
CA LEU A 108 10.14 -27.56 -8.14
C LEU A 108 9.19 -28.75 -8.16
N LYS A 109 9.73 -29.94 -7.90
CA LYS A 109 8.93 -31.16 -7.76
C LYS A 109 9.17 -31.74 -6.37
N THR A 110 8.13 -31.87 -5.60
CA THR A 110 8.16 -32.45 -4.26
C THR A 110 7.64 -33.89 -4.31
N SER A 111 8.20 -34.77 -3.49
CA SER A 111 7.77 -36.18 -3.39
C SER A 111 6.52 -36.36 -2.51
N SER A 112 6.19 -35.35 -1.73
CA SER A 112 5.01 -35.28 -0.88
C SER A 112 4.61 -33.82 -0.71
N ASP A 113 3.42 -33.57 -0.19
CA ASP A 113 2.98 -32.22 0.17
C ASP A 113 3.93 -31.57 1.19
N PRO A 114 4.60 -30.46 0.88
CA PRO A 114 5.56 -29.81 1.77
C PRO A 114 4.90 -29.00 2.88
N ILE A 115 3.64 -28.59 2.72
CA ILE A 115 2.89 -27.71 3.65
C ILE A 115 1.47 -28.21 3.90
N PRO A 116 1.29 -29.49 4.33
CA PRO A 116 -0.02 -30.14 4.36
C PRO A 116 -1.03 -29.41 5.25
N ASN A 117 -0.59 -28.83 6.38
CA ASN A 117 -1.48 -28.09 7.27
C ASN A 117 -2.02 -26.80 6.63
N PHE A 118 -1.21 -26.13 5.79
CA PHE A 118 -1.64 -24.95 5.08
C PHE A 118 -2.66 -25.29 4.00
N HIS A 119 -2.40 -26.33 3.21
CA HIS A 119 -3.35 -26.82 2.20
C HIS A 119 -4.65 -27.33 2.84
N GLU A 120 -4.60 -27.93 4.03
CA GLU A 120 -5.80 -28.29 4.77
C GLU A 120 -6.63 -27.06 5.17
N LEU A 121 -5.97 -25.97 5.61
CA LEU A 121 -6.66 -24.71 5.90
C LEU A 121 -7.27 -24.09 4.64
N GLU A 122 -6.56 -24.09 3.52
CA GLU A 122 -7.09 -23.61 2.25
C GLU A 122 -8.31 -24.40 1.78
N ALA A 123 -8.29 -25.70 1.95
CA ALA A 123 -9.39 -26.58 1.53
C ALA A 123 -10.66 -26.41 2.40
N ASN A 124 -10.53 -26.04 3.66
CA ASN A 124 -11.63 -26.06 4.62
C ASN A 124 -12.12 -24.65 5.03
N TYR A 125 -11.38 -23.60 4.71
CA TYR A 125 -11.70 -22.23 5.10
C TYR A 125 -11.66 -21.27 3.91
N SER A 126 -12.09 -20.03 4.12
CA SER A 126 -12.04 -19.01 3.08
C SER A 126 -10.59 -18.68 2.72
N THR A 127 -10.27 -18.80 1.45
CA THR A 127 -8.94 -18.53 0.90
C THR A 127 -9.03 -17.66 -0.36
N GLY A 128 -7.92 -17.05 -0.76
CA GLY A 128 -7.84 -16.25 -1.97
C GLY A 128 -6.46 -15.63 -2.15
N HIS A 129 -6.26 -15.04 -3.32
CA HIS A 129 -5.03 -14.31 -3.63
C HIS A 129 -5.26 -12.81 -3.54
N MET A 130 -4.29 -12.13 -2.98
CA MET A 130 -4.29 -10.66 -2.88
C MET A 130 -3.06 -10.10 -3.60
N THR A 131 -3.26 -9.12 -4.45
CA THR A 131 -2.15 -8.39 -5.06
C THR A 131 -1.57 -7.46 -4.02
N VAL A 132 -0.28 -7.58 -3.75
CA VAL A 132 0.44 -6.77 -2.78
C VAL A 132 1.45 -5.86 -3.48
N PRO A 133 1.74 -4.66 -2.94
CA PRO A 133 2.57 -3.66 -3.59
C PRO A 133 4.08 -3.96 -3.52
N VAL A 134 4.47 -5.08 -2.96
CA VAL A 134 5.87 -5.33 -2.57
C VAL A 134 6.45 -6.51 -3.33
N VAL A 135 7.65 -6.31 -3.88
CA VAL A 135 8.46 -7.36 -4.51
C VAL A 135 9.84 -7.38 -3.85
N GLY A 136 10.19 -8.52 -3.24
CA GLY A 136 11.53 -8.81 -2.74
C GLY A 136 11.91 -8.20 -1.38
N ALA A 137 11.32 -7.09 -0.96
CA ALA A 137 11.55 -6.47 0.35
C ALA A 137 10.45 -5.45 0.66
N GLY A 138 10.25 -5.14 1.95
CA GLY A 138 9.32 -4.08 2.35
C GLY A 138 7.94 -4.60 2.77
N THR A 139 7.85 -5.78 3.37
CA THR A 139 6.63 -6.38 3.94
C THR A 139 5.87 -5.45 4.87
N ALA A 140 6.55 -4.51 5.53
CA ALA A 140 5.91 -3.43 6.30
C ALA A 140 4.90 -2.60 5.48
N ASN A 141 5.10 -2.48 4.18
CA ASN A 141 4.17 -1.80 3.28
C ASN A 141 2.92 -2.64 3.02
N THR A 142 3.05 -3.96 2.87
CA THR A 142 1.90 -4.86 2.78
C THR A 142 1.13 -4.88 4.11
N GLU A 143 1.83 -4.93 5.23
CA GLU A 143 1.22 -4.84 6.55
C GLU A 143 0.42 -3.54 6.71
N PHE A 144 0.98 -2.41 6.29
CA PHE A 144 0.30 -1.12 6.31
C PHE A 144 -1.03 -1.16 5.52
N GLU A 145 -1.00 -1.67 4.28
CA GLU A 145 -2.22 -1.77 3.47
C GLU A 145 -3.28 -2.69 4.10
N VAL A 146 -2.87 -3.82 4.65
CA VAL A 146 -3.77 -4.77 5.32
C VAL A 146 -4.40 -4.17 6.56
N LEU A 147 -3.61 -3.48 7.39
CA LEU A 147 -4.08 -2.94 8.66
C LEU A 147 -4.91 -1.66 8.51
N THR A 148 -4.64 -0.86 7.48
CA THR A 148 -5.29 0.46 7.30
C THR A 148 -6.33 0.48 6.18
N GLY A 149 -6.26 -0.47 5.24
CA GLY A 149 -7.04 -0.43 4.01
C GLY A 149 -6.61 0.66 3.03
N MET A 150 -5.48 1.35 3.27
CA MET A 150 -4.98 2.42 2.41
C MET A 150 -3.97 1.86 1.41
N GLY A 151 -4.24 1.98 0.11
CA GLY A 151 -3.33 1.55 -0.94
C GLY A 151 -2.11 2.46 -1.06
N LEU A 152 -0.92 1.89 -1.07
CA LEU A 152 0.35 2.62 -1.24
C LEU A 152 0.46 3.33 -2.59
N GLN A 153 -0.30 2.92 -3.58
CA GLN A 153 -0.40 3.59 -4.88
C GLN A 153 -0.82 5.07 -4.79
N PHE A 154 -1.42 5.47 -3.66
CA PHE A 154 -1.82 6.84 -3.39
C PHE A 154 -0.73 7.68 -2.71
N PHE A 155 0.37 7.06 -2.33
CA PHE A 155 1.55 7.69 -1.76
C PHE A 155 2.62 7.91 -2.84
N GLY A 156 3.69 8.63 -2.50
CA GLY A 156 4.80 8.82 -3.43
C GLY A 156 5.57 7.52 -3.70
N THR A 157 6.23 7.46 -4.84
CA THR A 157 7.04 6.31 -5.23
C THR A 157 8.10 5.97 -4.18
N GLY A 158 8.11 4.73 -3.74
CA GLY A 158 9.07 4.24 -2.73
C GLY A 158 8.75 4.67 -1.30
N GLU A 159 7.54 5.16 -1.03
CA GLU A 159 7.11 5.59 0.29
C GLU A 159 7.03 4.42 1.27
N TYR A 160 7.41 4.70 2.52
CA TYR A 160 7.27 3.79 3.65
C TYR A 160 6.54 4.50 4.79
N PRO A 161 5.20 4.41 4.87
CA PRO A 161 4.40 5.17 5.82
C PRO A 161 4.86 5.07 7.27
N TYR A 162 5.31 3.91 7.73
CA TYR A 162 5.87 3.73 9.08
C TYR A 162 7.18 4.51 9.33
N LYS A 163 7.90 4.88 8.27
CA LYS A 163 9.16 5.64 8.38
C LYS A 163 8.98 7.14 8.19
N THR A 164 7.85 7.57 7.69
CA THR A 164 7.57 8.93 7.27
C THR A 164 6.31 9.47 7.94
N ILE A 165 5.17 9.32 7.30
CA ILE A 165 3.90 9.93 7.70
C ILE A 165 3.47 9.51 9.10
N LEU A 166 3.56 8.22 9.43
CA LEU A 166 3.13 7.68 10.73
C LEU A 166 4.08 7.98 11.90
N LYS A 167 5.19 8.68 11.65
CA LYS A 167 5.99 9.25 12.74
C LYS A 167 5.39 10.52 13.33
N GLU A 168 4.56 11.21 12.56
CA GLU A 168 4.04 12.54 12.90
C GLU A 168 2.51 12.56 12.98
N THR A 169 1.85 11.55 12.42
CA THR A 169 0.37 11.48 12.36
C THR A 169 -0.13 10.11 12.77
N ASP A 170 -1.27 10.09 13.44
CA ASP A 170 -2.01 8.86 13.69
C ASP A 170 -2.79 8.44 12.44
N CYS A 171 -2.99 7.14 12.29
CA CYS A 171 -3.77 6.55 11.21
C CYS A 171 -4.81 5.59 11.79
N GLU A 172 -6.01 5.65 11.28
CA GLU A 172 -7.03 4.66 11.59
C GLU A 172 -6.63 3.29 11.01
N SER A 173 -6.86 2.27 11.80
CA SER A 173 -6.48 0.89 11.46
C SER A 173 -7.46 -0.10 12.07
N ILE A 174 -7.45 -1.32 11.58
CA ILE A 174 -8.24 -2.41 12.16
C ILE A 174 -7.97 -2.58 13.67
N ALA A 175 -6.74 -2.35 14.11
CA ALA A 175 -6.37 -2.41 15.53
C ALA A 175 -7.03 -1.27 16.33
N SER A 176 -7.06 -0.05 15.80
CA SER A 176 -7.74 1.08 16.44
C SER A 176 -9.25 0.86 16.54
N ASP A 177 -9.84 0.29 15.49
CA ASP A 177 -11.28 0.01 15.46
C ASP A 177 -11.67 -1.11 16.42
N LEU A 178 -10.89 -2.17 16.47
CA LEU A 178 -11.08 -3.24 17.44
C LEU A 178 -10.92 -2.73 18.89
N SER A 179 -9.96 -1.82 19.12
CA SER A 179 -9.78 -1.20 20.43
C SER A 179 -11.00 -0.37 20.85
N LYS A 180 -11.64 0.36 19.92
CA LYS A 180 -12.90 1.07 20.18
C LYS A 180 -14.04 0.13 20.58
N LEU A 181 -14.02 -1.10 20.06
CA LEU A 181 -14.96 -2.16 20.42
C LEU A 181 -14.62 -2.86 21.75
N GLY A 182 -13.51 -2.57 22.37
CA GLY A 182 -13.08 -3.09 23.66
C GLY A 182 -12.11 -4.28 23.59
N TYR A 183 -11.52 -4.55 22.44
CA TYR A 183 -10.43 -5.52 22.33
C TYR A 183 -9.12 -4.95 22.92
N GLY A 184 -8.35 -5.83 23.57
CA GLY A 184 -6.94 -5.56 23.85
C GLY A 184 -6.11 -6.00 22.64
N CYS A 185 -5.27 -5.11 22.12
CA CYS A 185 -4.39 -5.41 20.99
C CYS A 185 -2.97 -5.70 21.48
N LEU A 186 -2.38 -6.78 20.99
CA LEU A 186 -0.99 -7.15 21.23
C LEU A 186 -0.28 -7.29 19.88
N LEU A 187 0.85 -6.61 19.74
CA LEU A 187 1.73 -6.72 18.58
C LEU A 187 3.03 -7.41 19.02
N TYR A 188 3.43 -8.43 18.28
CA TYR A 188 4.67 -9.17 18.50
C TYR A 188 5.61 -9.02 17.31
#